data_92feacc03713a860cc8e6d53c422f684
#
_entry.id   92feacc03713a860cc8e6d53c422f684
#
_cell.length_a   1.000
_cell.length_b   1.000
_cell.length_c   1.000
_cell.angle_alpha   90.00
_cell.angle_beta   90.00
_cell.angle_gamma   90.00
#
_symmetry.space_group_name_H-M   'P 1'
#
loop_
_entity.id
_entity.type
_entity.pdbx_description
1 polymer ?
#
loop_
_entity_poly.entity_id
_entity_poly.type
_entity_poly.pdbx_seq_one_letter_code
_entity_poly.pdbx_strand_id
1 'polypeptide(L)'
;MANTSDIRKGLCIKYNHDIYKIVEFLHVKPGKGPAFVRTKLKSVTSGKVIDNTFSAGHKIDDVRVETRSYQYLYDEGDTFHFMNTDDYNQISLQKSSLDSPDLLKEGEVVTILFNTEDSMPLSVEMPASVILEVTHTEPGVKGNTATNATKPATVETGARINVPLFINEGDKIKIDTEKGAYMERAKV
;
A
#
# COMPACT_ATOMS: atom_id res chain seq x y z
N MET A 1 -11.82 13.26 -19.55
CA MET A 1 -10.67 12.72 -20.31
C MET A 1 -9.45 13.54 -19.96
N ALA A 2 -8.46 12.90 -19.35
CA ALA A 2 -7.17 13.47 -19.03
C ALA A 2 -6.20 13.30 -20.22
N ASN A 3 -5.03 13.88 -20.12
CA ASN A 3 -3.93 13.67 -21.06
C ASN A 3 -2.63 13.36 -20.29
N THR A 4 -1.53 13.10 -21.00
CA THR A 4 -0.26 12.76 -20.36
C THR A 4 0.32 13.86 -19.45
N SER A 5 -0.12 15.11 -19.53
CA SER A 5 0.31 16.17 -18.60
C SER A 5 -0.36 16.06 -17.24
N ASP A 6 -1.48 15.35 -17.17
CA ASP A 6 -2.29 15.17 -15.95
C ASP A 6 -1.84 13.93 -15.16
N ILE A 7 -0.88 13.16 -15.69
CA ILE A 7 -0.31 11.98 -15.04
C ILE A 7 0.32 12.36 -13.71
N ARG A 8 -0.12 11.68 -12.64
CA ARG A 8 0.42 11.79 -11.29
C ARG A 8 0.32 10.45 -10.56
N LYS A 9 1.13 10.27 -9.54
CA LYS A 9 1.03 9.08 -8.65
C LYS A 9 -0.37 9.04 -8.03
N GLY A 10 -1.01 7.88 -8.05
CA GLY A 10 -2.36 7.66 -7.52
C GLY A 10 -3.49 7.87 -8.53
N LEU A 11 -3.23 8.44 -9.72
CA LEU A 11 -4.24 8.56 -10.77
C LEU A 11 -4.68 7.15 -11.22
N CYS A 12 -6.01 6.91 -11.24
CA CYS A 12 -6.59 5.69 -11.78
C CYS A 12 -7.01 5.93 -13.23
N ILE A 13 -6.69 4.97 -14.09
CA ILE A 13 -6.95 5.03 -15.55
C ILE A 13 -7.53 3.70 -16.03
N LYS A 14 -8.40 3.75 -17.03
CA LYS A 14 -8.80 2.55 -17.79
C LYS A 14 -7.72 2.23 -18.82
N TYR A 15 -7.18 1.02 -18.77
CA TYR A 15 -6.15 0.56 -19.69
C TYR A 15 -6.30 -0.94 -19.91
N ASN A 16 -6.28 -1.41 -21.17
CA ASN A 16 -6.42 -2.83 -21.54
C ASN A 16 -7.59 -3.55 -20.83
N HIS A 17 -8.76 -2.93 -20.79
CA HIS A 17 -10.00 -3.47 -20.21
C HIS A 17 -9.93 -3.69 -18.67
N ASP A 18 -8.99 -3.05 -18.00
CA ASP A 18 -8.83 -3.08 -16.54
C ASP A 18 -8.59 -1.66 -16.01
N ILE A 19 -8.71 -1.50 -14.70
CA ILE A 19 -8.38 -0.24 -14.02
C ILE A 19 -6.98 -0.36 -13.42
N TYR A 20 -6.14 0.61 -13.74
CA TYR A 20 -4.77 0.70 -13.25
C TYR A 20 -4.57 1.97 -12.45
N LYS A 21 -3.89 1.84 -11.31
CA LYS A 21 -3.38 2.96 -10.52
C LYS A 21 -1.94 3.26 -10.95
N ILE A 22 -1.63 4.51 -11.25
CA ILE A 22 -0.26 4.94 -11.56
C ILE A 22 0.54 4.99 -10.27
N VAL A 23 1.51 4.09 -10.13
CA VAL A 23 2.37 3.99 -8.92
C VAL A 23 3.66 4.78 -9.08
N GLU A 24 4.20 4.85 -10.30
CA GLU A 24 5.37 5.65 -10.64
C GLU A 24 5.21 6.26 -12.04
N PHE A 25 5.81 7.42 -12.26
CA PHE A 25 5.86 8.04 -13.59
C PHE A 25 7.12 8.90 -13.76
N LEU A 26 7.56 9.04 -15.00
CA LEU A 26 8.68 9.89 -15.38
C LEU A 26 8.39 10.57 -16.72
N HIS A 27 8.34 11.90 -16.71
CA HIS A 27 8.30 12.71 -17.94
C HIS A 27 9.69 12.78 -18.57
N VAL A 28 9.81 12.34 -19.81
CA VAL A 28 11.06 12.37 -20.56
C VAL A 28 10.92 13.29 -21.76
N LYS A 29 11.81 14.27 -21.83
CA LYS A 29 11.96 15.19 -22.97
C LYS A 29 13.35 14.92 -23.58
N PRO A 30 13.48 14.00 -24.54
CA PRO A 30 14.76 13.74 -25.16
C PRO A 30 15.22 14.95 -25.97
N GLY A 31 16.52 15.16 -26.05
CA GLY A 31 17.08 16.28 -26.86
C GLY A 31 16.80 16.14 -28.37
N LYS A 32 16.53 14.92 -28.84
CA LYS A 32 16.06 14.60 -30.19
C LYS A 32 14.91 13.60 -30.07
N GLY A 33 13.76 13.92 -30.66
CA GLY A 33 12.57 13.06 -30.68
C GLY A 33 11.40 13.58 -29.84
N PRO A 34 10.22 12.96 -29.96
CA PRO A 34 9.02 13.37 -29.24
C PRO A 34 9.14 13.08 -27.74
N ALA A 35 8.56 13.94 -26.92
CA ALA A 35 8.46 13.73 -25.50
C ALA A 35 7.51 12.55 -25.18
N PHE A 36 7.75 11.86 -24.07
CA PHE A 36 6.93 10.72 -23.61
C PHE A 36 6.90 10.64 -22.08
N VAL A 37 5.97 9.87 -21.56
CA VAL A 37 5.86 9.61 -20.13
C VAL A 37 5.96 8.09 -19.90
N ARG A 38 6.98 7.67 -19.17
CA ARG A 38 7.07 6.29 -18.67
C ARG A 38 6.24 6.18 -17.42
N THR A 39 5.47 5.11 -17.30
CA THR A 39 4.62 4.86 -16.14
C THR A 39 4.76 3.41 -15.68
N LYS A 40 4.71 3.21 -14.36
CA LYS A 40 4.37 1.90 -13.77
C LYS A 40 2.91 1.91 -13.37
N LEU A 41 2.18 0.96 -13.88
CA LEU A 41 0.75 0.80 -13.72
C LEU A 41 0.49 -0.44 -12.87
N LYS A 42 -0.18 -0.28 -11.72
CA LYS A 42 -0.63 -1.41 -10.90
C LYS A 42 -2.09 -1.67 -11.16
N SER A 43 -2.43 -2.89 -11.64
CA SER A 43 -3.81 -3.32 -11.78
C SER A 43 -4.48 -3.31 -10.41
N VAL A 44 -5.65 -2.68 -10.34
CA VAL A 44 -6.46 -2.62 -9.13
C VAL A 44 -7.10 -3.96 -8.84
N THR A 45 -7.42 -4.72 -9.89
CA THR A 45 -8.12 -6.00 -9.79
C THR A 45 -7.17 -7.15 -9.44
N SER A 46 -5.99 -7.21 -10.09
CA SER A 46 -5.06 -8.34 -9.96
C SER A 46 -3.79 -8.03 -9.16
N GLY A 47 -3.55 -6.77 -8.80
CA GLY A 47 -2.31 -6.32 -8.15
C GLY A 47 -1.07 -6.34 -9.05
N LYS A 48 -1.19 -6.85 -10.30
CA LYS A 48 -0.06 -6.97 -11.24
C LYS A 48 0.46 -5.59 -11.66
N VAL A 49 1.78 -5.43 -11.62
CA VAL A 49 2.46 -4.20 -12.07
C VAL A 49 3.00 -4.40 -13.49
N ILE A 50 2.72 -3.42 -14.36
CA ILE A 50 3.24 -3.39 -15.74
C ILE A 50 3.89 -2.02 -16.01
N ASP A 51 4.90 -2.02 -16.86
CA ASP A 51 5.49 -0.78 -17.39
C ASP A 51 4.77 -0.39 -18.68
N ASN A 52 4.43 0.88 -18.82
CA ASN A 52 3.85 1.43 -20.05
C ASN A 52 4.42 2.81 -20.35
N THR A 53 4.52 3.13 -21.64
CA THR A 53 5.00 4.44 -22.12
C THR A 53 3.93 5.10 -22.97
N PHE A 54 3.51 6.29 -22.55
CA PHE A 54 2.57 7.12 -23.30
C PHE A 54 3.33 8.21 -24.06
N SER A 55 3.00 8.43 -25.34
CA SER A 55 3.50 9.58 -26.08
C SER A 55 2.93 10.88 -25.50
N ALA A 56 3.68 11.96 -25.53
CA ALA A 56 3.19 13.26 -25.06
C ALA A 56 1.90 13.66 -25.80
N GLY A 57 0.92 14.15 -25.05
CA GLY A 57 -0.40 14.53 -25.59
C GLY A 57 -1.36 13.34 -25.82
N HIS A 58 -0.96 12.10 -25.47
CA HIS A 58 -1.87 10.95 -25.53
C HIS A 58 -3.06 11.18 -24.59
N LYS A 59 -4.27 10.89 -25.07
CA LYS A 59 -5.50 10.95 -24.28
C LYS A 59 -5.56 9.76 -23.34
N ILE A 60 -5.86 10.02 -22.07
CA ILE A 60 -5.96 9.02 -21.03
C ILE A 60 -7.40 8.97 -20.55
N ASP A 61 -7.94 7.77 -20.46
CA ASP A 61 -9.26 7.54 -19.91
C ASP A 61 -9.16 7.45 -18.38
N ASP A 62 -9.30 8.58 -17.72
CA ASP A 62 -9.21 8.70 -16.27
C ASP A 62 -10.47 8.17 -15.59
N VAL A 63 -10.28 7.47 -14.48
CA VAL A 63 -11.35 6.98 -13.61
C VAL A 63 -11.53 7.95 -12.45
N ARG A 64 -12.74 8.45 -12.27
CA ARG A 64 -13.09 9.27 -11.11
C ARG A 64 -13.20 8.38 -9.89
N VAL A 65 -12.47 8.74 -8.86
CA VAL A 65 -12.44 7.98 -7.61
C VAL A 65 -12.84 8.87 -6.44
N GLU A 66 -13.51 8.26 -5.47
CA GLU A 66 -13.75 8.84 -4.16
C GLU A 66 -13.12 7.97 -3.08
N THR A 67 -12.79 8.56 -1.96
CA THR A 67 -12.21 7.88 -0.80
C THR A 67 -13.23 7.80 0.32
N ARG A 68 -13.30 6.65 0.98
CA ARG A 68 -14.13 6.44 2.17
C ARG A 68 -13.31 5.76 3.25
N SER A 69 -13.56 6.11 4.51
CA SER A 69 -12.86 5.52 5.67
C SER A 69 -13.57 4.26 6.13
N TYR A 70 -12.81 3.21 6.32
CA TYR A 70 -13.28 1.91 6.79
C TYR A 70 -12.41 1.40 7.92
N GLN A 71 -13.03 0.74 8.88
CA GLN A 71 -12.33 0.01 9.94
C GLN A 71 -12.21 -1.45 9.54
N TYR A 72 -11.01 -2.00 9.65
CA TYR A 72 -10.80 -3.43 9.48
C TYR A 72 -11.37 -4.20 10.67
N LEU A 73 -12.16 -5.23 10.39
CA LEU A 73 -12.80 -6.05 11.41
C LEU A 73 -12.02 -7.36 11.63
N TYR A 74 -11.99 -8.21 10.63
CA TYR A 74 -11.35 -9.54 10.66
C TYR A 74 -11.15 -10.07 9.25
N ASP A 75 -10.42 -11.18 9.13
CA ASP A 75 -10.27 -11.94 7.88
C ASP A 75 -10.81 -13.36 7.98
N GLU A 76 -11.25 -13.86 6.85
CA GLU A 76 -11.60 -15.26 6.63
C GLU A 76 -10.73 -15.80 5.47
N GLY A 77 -9.51 -16.22 5.81
CA GLY A 77 -8.54 -16.69 4.83
C GLY A 77 -8.08 -15.56 3.89
N ASP A 78 -8.52 -15.58 2.63
CA ASP A 78 -8.15 -14.55 1.65
C ASP A 78 -9.16 -13.41 1.56
N THR A 79 -10.18 -13.38 2.40
CA THR A 79 -11.23 -12.35 2.41
C THR A 79 -11.14 -11.51 3.67
N PHE A 80 -11.01 -10.20 3.50
CA PHE A 80 -10.91 -9.21 4.56
C PHE A 80 -12.22 -8.44 4.68
N HIS A 81 -12.73 -8.29 5.90
CA HIS A 81 -13.99 -7.62 6.21
C HIS A 81 -13.75 -6.24 6.79
N PHE A 82 -14.43 -5.26 6.24
CA PHE A 82 -14.30 -3.86 6.63
C PHE A 82 -15.67 -3.25 6.91
N MET A 83 -15.72 -2.31 7.84
CA MET A 83 -16.92 -1.56 8.20
C MET A 83 -16.69 -0.06 7.94
N ASN A 84 -17.58 0.56 7.20
CA ASN A 84 -17.56 2.00 6.98
C ASN A 84 -17.71 2.75 8.32
N THR A 85 -16.88 3.76 8.55
CA THR A 85 -16.88 4.51 9.82
C THR A 85 -18.06 5.47 9.95
N ASP A 86 -18.73 5.82 8.85
CA ASP A 86 -19.83 6.81 8.85
C ASP A 86 -21.21 6.15 8.92
N ASP A 87 -21.44 5.11 8.10
CA ASP A 87 -22.76 4.49 7.94
C ASP A 87 -22.82 3.04 8.44
N TYR A 88 -21.67 2.50 8.94
CA TYR A 88 -21.50 1.13 9.46
C TYR A 88 -21.79 0.00 8.47
N ASN A 89 -21.93 0.31 7.18
CA ASN A 89 -22.06 -0.71 6.15
C ASN A 89 -20.78 -1.53 6.04
N GLN A 90 -20.94 -2.84 5.86
CA GLN A 90 -19.81 -3.76 5.75
C GLN A 90 -19.55 -4.14 4.30
N ILE A 91 -18.29 -4.27 3.97
CA ILE A 91 -17.84 -4.78 2.68
C ILE A 91 -16.74 -5.83 2.90
N SER A 92 -16.60 -6.71 1.92
CA SER A 92 -15.58 -7.74 1.91
C SER A 92 -14.69 -7.57 0.68
N LEU A 93 -13.37 -7.62 0.89
CA LEU A 93 -12.38 -7.46 -0.17
C LEU A 93 -11.39 -8.61 -0.15
N GLN A 94 -10.85 -8.95 -1.31
CA GLN A 94 -9.81 -9.97 -1.41
C GLN A 94 -8.48 -9.43 -0.89
N LYS A 95 -7.68 -10.30 -0.27
CA LYS A 95 -6.32 -10.00 0.22
C LYS A 95 -5.44 -9.32 -0.86
N SER A 96 -5.64 -9.69 -2.13
CA SER A 96 -4.91 -9.11 -3.28
C SER A 96 -5.17 -7.62 -3.52
N SER A 97 -6.24 -7.07 -2.95
CA SER A 97 -6.59 -5.64 -3.04
C SER A 97 -5.81 -4.77 -2.06
N LEU A 98 -5.07 -5.39 -1.13
CA LEU A 98 -4.26 -4.72 -0.12
C LEU A 98 -2.77 -4.79 -0.49
N ASP A 99 -2.02 -3.72 -0.22
CA ASP A 99 -0.59 -3.67 -0.49
C ASP A 99 0.24 -4.39 0.58
N SER A 100 -0.18 -4.32 1.84
CA SER A 100 0.52 -4.91 2.99
C SER A 100 -0.46 -5.54 3.98
N PRO A 101 -1.20 -6.58 3.55
CA PRO A 101 -2.27 -7.17 4.38
C PRO A 101 -1.76 -7.74 5.70
N ASP A 102 -0.52 -8.21 5.74
CA ASP A 102 0.08 -8.82 6.94
C ASP A 102 0.43 -7.78 8.03
N LEU A 103 0.34 -6.48 7.72
CA LEU A 103 0.51 -5.40 8.70
C LEU A 103 -0.81 -4.84 9.22
N LEU A 104 -1.94 -5.34 8.71
CA LEU A 104 -3.26 -4.86 9.08
C LEU A 104 -3.71 -5.51 10.38
N LYS A 105 -4.01 -4.68 11.38
CA LYS A 105 -4.51 -5.09 12.69
C LYS A 105 -6.01 -4.83 12.81
N GLU A 106 -6.73 -5.68 13.52
CA GLU A 106 -8.14 -5.45 13.86
C GLU A 106 -8.35 -4.08 14.52
N GLY A 107 -9.38 -3.38 14.06
CA GLY A 107 -9.69 -2.03 14.51
C GLY A 107 -8.93 -0.91 13.79
N GLU A 108 -7.94 -1.23 12.94
CA GLU A 108 -7.21 -0.22 12.17
C GLU A 108 -8.12 0.45 11.13
N VAL A 109 -7.97 1.75 10.96
CA VAL A 109 -8.73 2.52 9.98
C VAL A 109 -7.91 2.66 8.70
N VAL A 110 -8.51 2.25 7.60
CA VAL A 110 -7.93 2.32 6.25
C VAL A 110 -8.77 3.24 5.38
N THR A 111 -8.20 3.69 4.27
CA THR A 111 -8.91 4.44 3.24
C THR A 111 -9.16 3.52 2.05
N ILE A 112 -10.42 3.38 1.65
CA ILE A 112 -10.78 2.60 0.47
C ILE A 112 -11.17 3.54 -0.67
N LEU A 113 -10.57 3.33 -1.84
CA LEU A 113 -10.89 4.06 -3.06
C LEU A 113 -12.04 3.34 -3.77
N PHE A 114 -13.05 4.12 -4.15
CA PHE A 114 -14.19 3.65 -4.92
C PHE A 114 -14.24 4.35 -6.29
N ASN A 115 -14.63 3.61 -7.31
CA ASN A 115 -15.04 4.21 -8.57
C ASN A 115 -16.40 4.92 -8.38
N THR A 116 -16.48 6.19 -8.76
CA THR A 116 -17.72 6.97 -8.59
C THR A 116 -18.85 6.57 -9.54
N GLU A 117 -18.54 5.87 -10.66
CA GLU A 117 -19.53 5.47 -11.65
C GLU A 117 -20.40 4.30 -11.19
N ASP A 118 -19.80 3.32 -10.52
CA ASP A 118 -20.45 2.06 -10.13
C ASP A 118 -20.31 1.75 -8.62
N SER A 119 -19.69 2.65 -7.86
CA SER A 119 -19.37 2.47 -6.43
C SER A 119 -18.55 1.20 -6.15
N MET A 120 -17.76 0.76 -7.11
CA MET A 120 -16.93 -0.43 -6.98
C MET A 120 -15.64 -0.10 -6.20
N PRO A 121 -15.27 -0.86 -5.15
CA PRO A 121 -14.01 -0.66 -4.45
C PRO A 121 -12.84 -1.01 -5.36
N LEU A 122 -11.86 -0.11 -5.45
CA LEU A 122 -10.72 -0.25 -6.35
C LEU A 122 -9.44 -0.65 -5.63
N SER A 123 -9.16 -0.05 -4.49
CA SER A 123 -7.97 -0.36 -3.70
C SER A 123 -8.12 0.07 -2.26
N VAL A 124 -7.37 -0.61 -1.38
CA VAL A 124 -7.26 -0.26 0.04
C VAL A 124 -5.92 0.45 0.26
N GLU A 125 -5.98 1.64 0.83
CA GLU A 125 -4.79 2.40 1.24
C GLU A 125 -4.66 2.32 2.76
N MET A 126 -3.59 1.71 3.21
CA MET A 126 -3.24 1.66 4.62
C MET A 126 -2.69 3.01 5.10
N PRO A 127 -2.78 3.34 6.40
CA PRO A 127 -2.06 4.48 6.94
C PRO A 127 -0.56 4.34 6.67
N ALA A 128 0.16 5.45 6.53
CA ALA A 128 1.60 5.45 6.20
C ALA A 128 2.47 4.65 7.18
N SER A 129 1.98 4.49 8.40
CA SER A 129 2.63 3.67 9.43
C SER A 129 1.60 3.06 10.37
N VAL A 130 1.92 1.89 10.92
CA VAL A 130 1.14 1.20 11.96
C VAL A 130 1.99 0.91 13.18
N ILE A 131 1.34 0.79 14.34
CA ILE A 131 2.00 0.44 15.59
C ILE A 131 1.58 -0.98 15.97
N LEU A 132 2.56 -1.89 15.97
CA LEU A 132 2.34 -3.31 16.29
C LEU A 132 3.26 -3.73 17.43
N GLU A 133 2.78 -4.69 18.24
CA GLU A 133 3.53 -5.29 19.33
C GLU A 133 4.39 -6.44 18.81
N VAL A 134 5.65 -6.51 19.27
CA VAL A 134 6.55 -7.64 18.98
C VAL A 134 6.16 -8.82 19.85
N THR A 135 5.71 -9.89 19.24
CA THR A 135 5.30 -11.12 19.92
C THR A 135 6.43 -12.12 20.07
N HIS A 136 7.40 -12.11 19.14
CA HIS A 136 8.56 -12.98 19.19
C HIS A 136 9.78 -12.34 18.55
N THR A 137 10.94 -12.43 19.21
CA THR A 137 12.25 -12.08 18.66
C THR A 137 13.38 -12.79 19.42
N GLU A 138 14.45 -13.14 18.71
CA GLU A 138 15.63 -13.73 19.34
C GLU A 138 16.40 -12.67 20.15
N PRO A 139 17.12 -13.09 21.21
CA PRO A 139 18.01 -12.20 21.92
C PRO A 139 19.08 -11.61 20.97
N GLY A 140 19.35 -10.32 21.09
CA GLY A 140 20.39 -9.67 20.30
C GLY A 140 21.77 -10.14 20.73
N VAL A 141 22.42 -11.02 19.96
CA VAL A 141 23.80 -11.47 20.26
C VAL A 141 24.75 -10.35 19.84
N LYS A 142 25.43 -9.76 20.84
CA LYS A 142 26.56 -8.84 20.63
C LYS A 142 27.79 -9.61 20.17
N GLY A 143 27.89 -9.88 18.87
CA GLY A 143 29.03 -10.62 18.32
C GLY A 143 29.58 -10.04 17.02
N ASN A 144 28.91 -9.05 16.43
CA ASN A 144 29.38 -8.43 15.20
C ASN A 144 29.39 -6.91 15.37
N THR A 145 30.53 -6.29 15.19
CA THR A 145 30.80 -4.84 15.26
C THR A 145 30.22 -4.06 14.06
N ALA A 146 29.24 -4.61 13.35
CA ALA A 146 28.57 -3.91 12.27
C ALA A 146 27.61 -2.87 12.86
N THR A 147 27.90 -1.62 12.62
CA THR A 147 26.96 -0.50 12.76
C THR A 147 25.69 -0.84 11.98
N ASN A 148 24.52 -0.85 12.66
CA ASN A 148 23.20 -1.19 12.13
C ASN A 148 22.87 -2.70 12.04
N ALA A 149 23.35 -3.53 12.94
CA ALA A 149 22.91 -4.92 13.05
C ALA A 149 21.41 -5.00 13.38
N THR A 150 20.68 -5.77 12.61
CA THR A 150 19.26 -6.05 12.79
C THR A 150 19.03 -7.52 13.07
N LYS A 151 17.87 -7.82 13.65
CA LYS A 151 17.38 -9.19 13.89
C LYS A 151 15.92 -9.31 13.45
N PRO A 152 15.46 -10.51 13.08
CA PRO A 152 14.05 -10.72 12.76
C PRO A 152 13.19 -10.65 14.04
N ALA A 153 12.04 -10.02 13.92
CA ALA A 153 10.98 -10.02 14.92
C ALA A 153 9.66 -10.35 14.26
N THR A 154 8.81 -11.09 14.98
CA THR A 154 7.42 -11.34 14.59
C THR A 154 6.54 -10.41 15.39
N VAL A 155 5.60 -9.74 14.73
CA VAL A 155 4.63 -8.86 15.36
C VAL A 155 3.27 -9.53 15.53
N GLU A 156 2.38 -8.92 16.30
CA GLU A 156 1.05 -9.47 16.69
C GLU A 156 0.18 -9.90 15.50
N THR A 157 0.37 -9.32 14.32
CA THR A 157 -0.31 -9.73 13.08
C THR A 157 0.32 -10.93 12.38
N GLY A 158 1.44 -11.45 12.90
CA GLY A 158 2.20 -12.54 12.30
C GLY A 158 3.25 -12.09 11.27
N ALA A 159 3.31 -10.82 10.92
CA ALA A 159 4.33 -10.30 10.00
C ALA A 159 5.74 -10.37 10.60
N ARG A 160 6.73 -10.59 9.74
CA ARG A 160 8.15 -10.61 10.13
C ARG A 160 8.83 -9.32 9.67
N ILE A 161 9.41 -8.59 10.63
CA ILE A 161 10.07 -7.30 10.43
C ILE A 161 11.50 -7.37 10.96
N ASN A 162 12.44 -6.83 10.21
CA ASN A 162 13.81 -6.66 10.71
C ASN A 162 13.89 -5.44 11.64
N VAL A 163 14.30 -5.67 12.88
CA VAL A 163 14.36 -4.64 13.93
C VAL A 163 15.78 -4.51 14.48
N PRO A 164 16.16 -3.36 15.08
CA PRO A 164 17.42 -3.21 15.80
C PRO A 164 17.57 -4.22 16.94
N LEU A 165 18.80 -4.57 17.31
CA LEU A 165 19.10 -5.58 18.33
C LEU A 165 18.51 -5.29 19.71
N PHE A 166 18.24 -4.01 20.04
CA PHE A 166 17.69 -3.58 21.33
C PHE A 166 16.18 -3.78 21.49
N ILE A 167 15.47 -4.15 20.42
CA ILE A 167 14.04 -4.41 20.48
C ILE A 167 13.80 -5.79 21.11
N ASN A 168 12.85 -5.86 22.04
CA ASN A 168 12.49 -7.07 22.76
C ASN A 168 11.04 -7.46 22.55
N GLU A 169 10.67 -8.66 22.96
CA GLU A 169 9.28 -9.09 23.01
C GLU A 169 8.47 -8.18 23.95
N GLY A 170 7.26 -7.82 23.56
CA GLY A 170 6.40 -6.85 24.25
C GLY A 170 6.65 -5.38 23.87
N ASP A 171 7.75 -5.07 23.14
CA ASP A 171 7.94 -3.72 22.62
C ASP A 171 6.94 -3.40 21.51
N LYS A 172 6.40 -2.20 21.54
CA LYS A 172 5.56 -1.68 20.44
C LYS A 172 6.46 -0.93 19.47
N ILE A 173 6.35 -1.29 18.21
CA ILE A 173 7.15 -0.71 17.13
C ILE A 173 6.27 -0.06 16.08
N LYS A 174 6.74 1.07 15.56
CA LYS A 174 6.14 1.75 14.42
C LYS A 174 6.78 1.24 13.15
N ILE A 175 5.96 0.84 12.20
CA ILE A 175 6.35 0.20 10.95
C ILE A 175 5.83 1.04 9.80
N ASP A 176 6.70 1.34 8.82
CA ASP A 176 6.32 1.92 7.54
C ASP A 176 5.55 0.88 6.73
N THR A 177 4.31 1.16 6.37
CA THR A 177 3.43 0.20 5.70
C THR A 177 3.77 0.01 4.23
N GLU A 178 4.36 1.01 3.56
CA GLU A 178 4.78 0.92 2.15
C GLU A 178 6.03 0.05 2.01
N LYS A 179 6.97 0.15 2.95
CA LYS A 179 8.27 -0.56 2.91
C LYS A 179 8.29 -1.85 3.73
N GLY A 180 7.32 -2.05 4.63
CA GLY A 180 7.35 -3.13 5.61
C GLY A 180 8.56 -3.03 6.54
N ALA A 181 9.00 -1.83 6.89
CA ALA A 181 10.25 -1.58 7.59
C ALA A 181 10.03 -0.92 8.95
N TYR A 182 10.85 -1.31 9.93
CA TYR A 182 10.91 -0.67 11.23
C TYR A 182 11.27 0.82 11.09
N MET A 183 10.54 1.69 11.77
CA MET A 183 10.83 3.12 11.86
C MET A 183 11.42 3.49 13.23
N GLU A 184 10.65 3.24 14.27
CA GLU A 184 11.01 3.60 15.65
C GLU A 184 10.28 2.73 16.67
N ARG A 185 10.77 2.70 17.92
CA ARG A 185 10.03 2.13 19.04
C ARG A 185 8.96 3.13 19.47
N ALA A 186 7.68 2.70 19.47
CA ALA A 186 6.59 3.54 19.93
C ALA A 186 6.71 3.76 21.45
N LYS A 187 6.62 5.01 21.87
CA LYS A 187 6.47 5.35 23.29
C LYS A 187 4.99 5.21 23.65
N VAL A 188 4.68 4.32 24.54
CA VAL A 188 3.34 4.16 25.13
C VAL A 188 3.23 5.11 26.33
#